data_37cb4a65981d21c170fc042846f304a1
#
_entry.id   37cb4a65981d21c170fc042846f304a1
#
_cell.length_a   1.000
_cell.length_b   1.000
_cell.length_c   1.000
_cell.angle_alpha   90.00
_cell.angle_beta   90.00
_cell.angle_gamma   90.00
#
_symmetry.space_group_name_H-M   'P 1'
#
loop_
_entity.id
_entity.type
_entity.pdbx_description
1 polymer ?
#
loop_
_entity_poly.entity_id
_entity_poly.type
_entity_poly.pdbx_seq_one_letter_code
_entity_poly.pdbx_strand_id
1 'polypeptide(L)'
;MIPVTSRQSNGAAPLEPVVDPRAARGGSYDRSVEDLLLAWFDRTGRDLPWRGTRDPYAILVSEVMLQQTQVERVIPRYLEWLRRWPTVEALAAAPGADVIRAWQGLGYNRRAVNLHRAAQHVARDGWPPDLTSLPGVGTYTAAAIRNFARGEPILPIDVNVSRVLERTGRQFTPAAAQALMDLGATTCLARVPRCETCPLAAGCPSRGSRFEPARKQGAFEGSFRQQRSETLRLVATKIRSSDELDPRVVDSLLRDGLVERDGGLVRLPSS
;
A
#
# COMPACT_ATOMS: atom_id res chain seq x y z
N MET A 1 10.25 -39.33 -27.12
CA MET A 1 11.00 -39.55 -25.85
C MET A 1 12.03 -38.44 -25.72
N ILE A 2 11.73 -37.39 -24.94
CA ILE A 2 12.61 -36.24 -24.72
C ILE A 2 13.09 -36.34 -23.25
N PRO A 3 14.38 -36.27 -22.95
CA PRO A 3 14.88 -36.47 -21.61
C PRO A 3 14.57 -35.27 -20.72
N VAL A 4 14.03 -35.54 -19.53
CA VAL A 4 13.81 -34.60 -18.44
C VAL A 4 15.16 -34.30 -17.78
N THR A 5 15.67 -33.11 -17.97
CA THR A 5 16.86 -32.62 -17.27
C THR A 5 16.49 -32.21 -15.87
N SER A 6 17.11 -32.84 -14.87
CA SER A 6 17.05 -32.54 -13.46
C SER A 6 17.51 -31.11 -13.16
N ARG A 7 16.64 -30.29 -12.53
CA ARG A 7 17.01 -29.00 -11.97
C ARG A 7 17.95 -29.21 -10.78
N GLN A 8 19.17 -28.77 -10.94
CA GLN A 8 20.07 -28.58 -9.81
C GLN A 8 19.55 -27.46 -8.92
N SER A 9 19.30 -27.77 -7.65
CA SER A 9 19.00 -26.81 -6.61
C SER A 9 20.26 -26.00 -6.31
N ASN A 10 20.35 -24.79 -6.81
CA ASN A 10 21.31 -23.81 -6.33
C ASN A 10 20.95 -23.43 -4.89
N GLY A 11 21.72 -23.96 -3.95
CA GLY A 11 21.66 -23.56 -2.54
C GLY A 11 22.07 -22.10 -2.41
N ALA A 12 21.09 -21.21 -2.34
CA ALA A 12 21.32 -19.84 -1.93
C ALA A 12 21.71 -19.85 -0.44
N ALA A 13 22.86 -19.25 -0.11
CA ALA A 13 23.26 -19.02 1.26
C ALA A 13 22.17 -18.26 2.01
N PRO A 14 21.92 -18.54 3.31
CA PRO A 14 20.93 -17.81 4.10
C PRO A 14 21.29 -16.32 4.11
N LEU A 15 20.32 -15.49 3.68
CA LEU A 15 20.44 -14.03 3.69
C LEU A 15 20.53 -13.57 5.14
N GLU A 16 21.61 -12.89 5.50
CA GLU A 16 21.70 -12.22 6.80
C GLU A 16 20.67 -11.07 6.89
N PRO A 17 20.07 -10.85 8.08
CA PRO A 17 19.06 -9.80 8.23
C PRO A 17 19.71 -8.42 8.04
N VAL A 18 19.29 -7.69 7.01
CA VAL A 18 19.59 -6.25 6.89
C VAL A 18 18.63 -5.51 7.82
N VAL A 19 19.13 -5.12 8.97
CA VAL A 19 18.37 -4.42 10.01
C VAL A 19 18.31 -2.93 9.65
N ASP A 20 17.10 -2.36 9.56
CA ASP A 20 16.91 -0.90 9.59
C ASP A 20 17.50 -0.39 10.93
N PRO A 21 18.45 0.58 10.91
CA PRO A 21 19.04 1.12 12.13
C PRO A 21 18.02 1.75 13.11
N ARG A 22 16.79 2.03 12.66
CA ARG A 22 15.70 2.50 13.51
C ARG A 22 14.95 1.35 14.23
N ALA A 23 15.02 0.12 13.73
CA ALA A 23 14.49 -1.08 14.36
C ALA A 23 15.43 -1.67 15.44
N ALA A 24 16.64 -1.15 15.57
CA ALA A 24 17.68 -1.60 16.49
C ALA A 24 17.44 -1.16 17.95
N ARG A 25 16.24 -1.36 18.49
CA ARG A 25 16.03 -1.37 19.93
C ARG A 25 16.06 -2.82 20.43
N GLY A 26 17.26 -3.42 20.48
CA GLY A 26 17.55 -4.56 21.35
C GLY A 26 16.79 -5.88 21.12
N GLY A 27 16.08 -6.05 19.98
CA GLY A 27 15.39 -7.31 19.67
C GLY A 27 16.35 -8.41 19.23
N SER A 28 16.13 -9.65 19.68
CA SER A 28 16.88 -10.82 19.23
C SER A 28 16.21 -11.46 18.02
N TYR A 29 17.02 -11.88 17.03
CA TYR A 29 16.57 -12.77 15.97
C TYR A 29 16.57 -14.21 16.46
N ASP A 30 15.46 -14.91 16.26
CA ASP A 30 15.31 -16.32 16.56
C ASP A 30 14.64 -17.02 15.38
N ARG A 31 15.39 -17.87 14.69
CA ARG A 31 14.93 -18.60 13.52
C ARG A 31 13.73 -19.48 13.83
N SER A 32 13.70 -20.12 15.00
CA SER A 32 12.57 -21.00 15.36
C SER A 32 11.24 -20.25 15.47
N VAL A 33 11.32 -19.01 15.89
CA VAL A 33 10.15 -18.11 15.98
C VAL A 33 9.69 -17.62 14.61
N GLU A 34 10.63 -17.34 13.72
CA GLU A 34 10.31 -17.00 12.33
C GLU A 34 9.69 -18.19 11.61
N ASP A 35 10.22 -19.41 11.80
CA ASP A 35 9.65 -20.63 11.22
C ASP A 35 8.20 -20.88 11.71
N LEU A 36 7.90 -20.61 12.99
CA LEU A 36 6.53 -20.67 13.51
C LEU A 36 5.59 -19.64 12.82
N LEU A 37 6.07 -18.44 12.61
CA LEU A 37 5.32 -17.40 11.92
C LEU A 37 5.04 -17.77 10.46
N LEU A 38 6.04 -18.27 9.76
CA LEU A 38 5.93 -18.70 8.36
C LEU A 38 4.99 -19.89 8.22
N ALA A 39 5.13 -20.91 9.09
CA ALA A 39 4.21 -22.05 9.10
C ALA A 39 2.75 -21.65 9.43
N TRP A 40 2.54 -20.63 10.25
CA TRP A 40 1.21 -20.07 10.48
C TRP A 40 0.70 -19.37 9.22
N PHE A 41 1.53 -18.58 8.57
CA PHE A 41 1.17 -17.86 7.37
C PHE A 41 0.82 -18.79 6.19
N ASP A 42 1.54 -19.90 6.02
CA ASP A 42 1.24 -20.91 5.00
C ASP A 42 -0.17 -21.51 5.15
N ARG A 43 -0.66 -21.60 6.39
CA ARG A 43 -2.00 -22.16 6.68
C ARG A 43 -3.13 -21.13 6.67
N THR A 44 -2.82 -19.88 7.02
CA THR A 44 -3.85 -18.85 7.32
C THR A 44 -3.68 -17.57 6.55
N GLY A 45 -2.64 -17.47 5.74
CA GLY A 45 -2.34 -16.27 4.94
C GLY A 45 -3.50 -15.94 4.01
N ARG A 46 -3.82 -14.64 3.90
CA ARG A 46 -4.88 -14.16 3.03
C ARG A 46 -4.49 -14.34 1.56
N ASP A 47 -5.41 -14.84 0.75
CA ASP A 47 -5.25 -14.85 -0.70
C ASP A 47 -5.54 -13.44 -1.26
N LEU A 48 -4.48 -12.73 -1.67
CA LEU A 48 -4.57 -11.36 -2.16
C LEU A 48 -3.99 -11.28 -3.58
N PRO A 49 -4.70 -10.66 -4.55
CA PRO A 49 -4.32 -10.72 -5.96
C PRO A 49 -2.95 -10.13 -6.27
N TRP A 50 -2.45 -9.22 -5.45
CA TRP A 50 -1.11 -8.61 -5.60
C TRP A 50 0.04 -9.45 -5.03
N ARG A 51 -0.24 -10.58 -4.37
CA ARG A 51 0.80 -11.47 -3.83
C ARG A 51 1.39 -12.41 -4.87
N GLY A 52 0.64 -12.69 -5.92
CA GLY A 52 1.06 -13.58 -7.01
C GLY A 52 1.92 -12.91 -8.08
N THR A 53 2.21 -11.61 -7.96
CA THR A 53 2.97 -10.87 -8.98
C THR A 53 4.32 -10.38 -8.47
N ARG A 54 5.28 -10.25 -9.39
CA ARG A 54 6.55 -9.54 -9.21
C ARG A 54 6.67 -8.31 -10.10
N ASP A 55 5.59 -7.92 -10.77
CA ASP A 55 5.57 -6.70 -11.54
C ASP A 55 5.60 -5.47 -10.60
N PRO A 56 6.63 -4.60 -10.69
CA PRO A 56 6.75 -3.44 -9.83
C PRO A 56 5.60 -2.44 -10.01
N TYR A 57 4.99 -2.38 -11.20
CA TYR A 57 3.82 -1.55 -11.44
C TYR A 57 2.59 -2.07 -10.69
N ALA A 58 2.29 -3.34 -10.80
CA ALA A 58 1.17 -3.96 -10.12
C ALA A 58 1.30 -3.85 -8.58
N ILE A 59 2.52 -4.00 -8.05
CA ILE A 59 2.81 -3.80 -6.63
C ILE A 59 2.65 -2.33 -6.24
N LEU A 60 3.16 -1.37 -7.03
CA LEU A 60 2.97 0.06 -6.79
C LEU A 60 1.47 0.40 -6.70
N VAL A 61 0.66 -0.11 -7.64
CA VAL A 61 -0.80 0.12 -7.66
C VAL A 61 -1.43 -0.39 -6.36
N SER A 62 -1.15 -1.63 -5.95
CA SER A 62 -1.71 -2.19 -4.72
C SER A 62 -1.30 -1.40 -3.48
N GLU A 63 -0.02 -1.05 -3.35
CA GLU A 63 0.50 -0.32 -2.20
C GLU A 63 -0.12 1.07 -2.09
N VAL A 64 -0.28 1.79 -3.20
CA VAL A 64 -0.92 3.11 -3.20
C VAL A 64 -2.41 2.99 -2.89
N MET A 65 -3.11 1.98 -3.41
CA MET A 65 -4.53 1.74 -3.10
C MET A 65 -4.77 1.37 -1.64
N LEU A 66 -3.87 0.62 -1.03
CA LEU A 66 -3.96 0.16 0.36
C LEU A 66 -3.69 1.27 1.39
N GLN A 67 -3.08 2.39 1.00
CA GLN A 67 -2.87 3.50 1.92
C GLN A 67 -4.22 3.97 2.51
N GLN A 68 -4.45 3.72 3.80
CA GLN A 68 -5.67 4.11 4.53
C GLN A 68 -6.99 3.58 3.93
N THR A 69 -6.94 2.49 3.16
CA THR A 69 -8.11 1.85 2.55
C THR A 69 -8.14 0.37 2.94
N GLN A 70 -9.31 -0.13 3.28
CA GLN A 70 -9.49 -1.53 3.67
C GLN A 70 -9.30 -2.46 2.47
N VAL A 71 -8.73 -3.62 2.70
CA VAL A 71 -8.36 -4.63 1.69
C VAL A 71 -9.55 -5.02 0.83
N GLU A 72 -10.71 -5.27 1.45
CA GLU A 72 -11.93 -5.71 0.79
C GLU A 72 -12.44 -4.69 -0.25
N ARG A 73 -12.17 -3.41 -0.02
CA ARG A 73 -12.49 -2.33 -0.98
C ARG A 73 -11.45 -2.20 -2.09
N VAL A 74 -10.21 -2.57 -1.80
CA VAL A 74 -9.10 -2.48 -2.77
C VAL A 74 -9.15 -3.61 -3.78
N ILE A 75 -9.42 -4.86 -3.37
CA ILE A 75 -9.40 -6.03 -4.27
C ILE A 75 -10.14 -5.78 -5.59
N PRO A 76 -11.44 -5.45 -5.62
CA PRO A 76 -12.16 -5.27 -6.88
C PRO A 76 -11.64 -4.08 -7.71
N ARG A 77 -11.16 -3.02 -7.05
CA ARG A 77 -10.62 -1.84 -7.72
C ARG A 77 -9.25 -2.09 -8.34
N TYR A 78 -8.41 -2.86 -7.66
CA TYR A 78 -7.10 -3.28 -8.16
C TYR A 78 -7.23 -4.14 -9.42
N LEU A 79 -8.13 -5.14 -9.41
CA LEU A 79 -8.36 -6.01 -10.56
C LEU A 79 -8.89 -5.22 -11.77
N GLU A 80 -9.87 -4.33 -11.55
CA GLU A 80 -10.42 -3.45 -12.60
C GLU A 80 -9.38 -2.47 -13.12
N TRP A 81 -8.53 -1.92 -12.24
CA TRP A 81 -7.45 -1.00 -12.61
C TRP A 81 -6.45 -1.66 -13.55
N LEU A 82 -5.94 -2.85 -13.18
CA LEU A 82 -4.97 -3.58 -14.02
C LEU A 82 -5.61 -4.12 -15.32
N ARG A 83 -6.91 -4.43 -15.31
CA ARG A 83 -7.62 -4.76 -16.54
C ARG A 83 -7.67 -3.55 -17.49
N ARG A 84 -7.87 -2.34 -16.97
CA ARG A 84 -7.96 -1.11 -17.75
C ARG A 84 -6.60 -0.59 -18.20
N TRP A 85 -5.63 -0.65 -17.31
CA TRP A 85 -4.25 -0.21 -17.54
C TRP A 85 -3.29 -1.31 -17.11
N PRO A 86 -3.01 -2.28 -17.98
CA PRO A 86 -2.21 -3.46 -17.63
C PRO A 86 -0.72 -3.15 -17.45
N THR A 87 -0.23 -2.02 -17.96
CA THR A 87 1.17 -1.61 -17.86
C THR A 87 1.29 -0.17 -17.35
N VAL A 88 2.49 0.19 -16.89
CA VAL A 88 2.79 1.54 -16.41
C VAL A 88 2.64 2.56 -17.55
N GLU A 89 2.99 2.20 -18.77
CA GLU A 89 2.88 3.04 -19.97
C GLU A 89 1.39 3.28 -20.32
N ALA A 90 0.56 2.24 -20.21
CA ALA A 90 -0.88 2.36 -20.43
C ALA A 90 -1.52 3.33 -19.43
N LEU A 91 -1.11 3.28 -18.15
CA LEU A 91 -1.55 4.25 -17.15
C LEU A 91 -1.01 5.64 -17.44
N ALA A 92 0.26 5.76 -17.80
CA ALA A 92 0.91 7.04 -18.10
C ALA A 92 0.24 7.80 -19.24
N ALA A 93 -0.22 7.06 -20.27
CA ALA A 93 -0.90 7.61 -21.44
C ALA A 93 -2.41 7.90 -21.20
N ALA A 94 -2.95 7.47 -20.06
CA ALA A 94 -4.38 7.65 -19.77
C ALA A 94 -4.71 9.13 -19.51
N PRO A 95 -5.90 9.63 -19.95
CA PRO A 95 -6.37 10.94 -19.54
C PRO A 95 -6.52 11.04 -18.01
N GLY A 96 -6.04 12.13 -17.40
CA GLY A 96 -6.13 12.34 -15.96
C GLY A 96 -7.56 12.24 -15.42
N ALA A 97 -8.53 12.72 -16.19
CA ALA A 97 -9.96 12.59 -15.89
C ALA A 97 -10.39 11.12 -15.70
N ASP A 98 -9.90 10.22 -16.54
CA ASP A 98 -10.25 8.80 -16.48
C ASP A 98 -9.63 8.11 -15.27
N VAL A 99 -8.39 8.47 -14.93
CA VAL A 99 -7.70 7.98 -13.74
C VAL A 99 -8.46 8.40 -12.46
N ILE A 100 -8.89 9.67 -12.38
CA ILE A 100 -9.66 10.19 -11.25
C ILE A 100 -11.04 9.52 -11.16
N ARG A 101 -11.73 9.31 -12.29
CA ARG A 101 -13.02 8.58 -12.31
C ARG A 101 -12.88 7.14 -11.81
N ALA A 102 -11.87 6.43 -12.28
CA ALA A 102 -11.62 5.04 -11.85
C ALA A 102 -11.25 4.92 -10.37
N TRP A 103 -10.65 5.98 -9.78
CA TRP A 103 -10.28 6.01 -8.38
C TRP A 103 -11.46 6.28 -7.43
N GLN A 104 -12.60 6.73 -7.94
CA GLN A 104 -13.73 7.10 -7.08
C GLN A 104 -14.18 5.94 -6.18
N GLY A 105 -14.49 6.25 -4.93
CA GLY A 105 -14.86 5.26 -3.92
C GLY A 105 -13.68 4.77 -3.05
N LEU A 106 -12.42 4.96 -3.47
CA LEU A 106 -11.26 4.62 -2.63
C LEU A 106 -10.93 5.71 -1.60
N GLY A 107 -11.32 6.97 -1.85
CA GLY A 107 -10.99 8.11 -1.00
C GLY A 107 -9.53 8.56 -1.14
N TYR A 108 -9.15 9.63 -0.40
CA TYR A 108 -7.79 10.20 -0.48
C TYR A 108 -7.30 10.38 -1.92
N ASN A 109 -8.13 11.04 -2.73
CA ASN A 109 -8.06 11.04 -4.20
C ASN A 109 -6.74 11.59 -4.78
N ARG A 110 -5.98 12.40 -4.01
CA ARG A 110 -4.63 12.84 -4.42
C ARG A 110 -3.70 11.66 -4.73
N ARG A 111 -3.94 10.49 -4.15
CA ARG A 111 -3.17 9.27 -4.45
C ARG A 111 -3.30 8.85 -5.92
N ALA A 112 -4.48 9.03 -6.53
CA ALA A 112 -4.68 8.77 -7.95
C ALA A 112 -3.80 9.66 -8.83
N VAL A 113 -3.77 10.96 -8.53
CA VAL A 113 -2.91 11.93 -9.23
C VAL A 113 -1.43 11.59 -9.06
N ASN A 114 -1.01 11.25 -7.85
CA ASN A 114 0.36 10.86 -7.58
C ASN A 114 0.74 9.57 -8.31
N LEU A 115 -0.13 8.55 -8.29
CA LEU A 115 0.10 7.29 -9.00
C LEU A 115 0.21 7.51 -10.51
N HIS A 116 -0.66 8.35 -11.09
CA HIS A 116 -0.60 8.72 -12.50
C HIS A 116 0.72 9.43 -12.85
N ARG A 117 1.11 10.44 -12.05
CA ARG A 117 2.39 11.15 -12.24
C ARG A 117 3.60 10.22 -12.06
N ALA A 118 3.54 9.28 -11.12
CA ALA A 118 4.58 8.27 -10.96
C ALA A 118 4.69 7.38 -12.20
N ALA A 119 3.55 6.96 -12.76
CA ALA A 119 3.51 6.19 -14.00
C ALA A 119 4.09 6.99 -15.19
N GLN A 120 3.74 8.27 -15.32
CA GLN A 120 4.31 9.17 -16.36
C GLN A 120 5.83 9.32 -16.21
N HIS A 121 6.32 9.45 -14.97
CA HIS A 121 7.77 9.50 -14.72
C HIS A 121 8.44 8.19 -15.15
N VAL A 122 7.90 7.05 -14.70
CA VAL A 122 8.48 5.73 -15.02
C VAL A 122 8.43 5.43 -16.52
N ALA A 123 7.32 5.77 -17.19
CA ALA A 123 7.19 5.58 -18.65
C ALA A 123 8.19 6.42 -19.45
N ARG A 124 8.52 7.62 -18.99
CA ARG A 124 9.46 8.53 -19.64
C ARG A 124 10.91 8.19 -19.34
N ASP A 125 11.27 7.94 -18.08
CA ASP A 125 12.65 7.90 -17.59
C ASP A 125 13.07 6.50 -17.06
N GLY A 126 12.14 5.54 -17.01
CA GLY A 126 12.33 4.23 -16.36
C GLY A 126 12.18 4.31 -14.84
N TRP A 127 12.31 3.16 -14.18
CA TRP A 127 12.28 3.07 -12.72
C TRP A 127 13.55 3.69 -12.12
N PRO A 128 13.43 4.75 -11.30
CA PRO A 128 14.60 5.39 -10.72
C PRO A 128 15.29 4.48 -9.69
N PRO A 129 16.60 4.64 -9.46
CA PRO A 129 17.32 3.94 -8.39
C PRO A 129 16.74 4.24 -7.01
N ASP A 130 16.44 5.52 -6.74
CA ASP A 130 15.69 5.94 -5.55
C ASP A 130 14.21 6.06 -5.87
N LEU A 131 13.43 5.04 -5.49
CA LEU A 131 11.99 5.01 -5.71
C LEU A 131 11.23 6.09 -4.91
N THR A 132 11.82 6.67 -3.86
CA THR A 132 11.18 7.74 -3.09
C THR A 132 11.10 9.07 -3.84
N SER A 133 11.80 9.19 -4.95
CA SER A 133 11.69 10.32 -5.88
C SER A 133 10.37 10.33 -6.67
N LEU A 134 9.68 9.17 -6.75
CA LEU A 134 8.40 9.06 -7.43
C LEU A 134 7.27 9.71 -6.62
N PRO A 135 6.36 10.45 -7.26
CA PRO A 135 5.21 11.07 -6.60
C PRO A 135 4.37 10.06 -5.80
N GLY A 136 4.19 10.33 -4.51
CA GLY A 136 3.37 9.48 -3.62
C GLY A 136 4.04 8.20 -3.13
N VAL A 137 5.30 7.96 -3.48
CA VAL A 137 6.10 6.83 -3.00
C VAL A 137 6.93 7.27 -1.80
N GLY A 138 6.55 6.80 -0.62
CA GLY A 138 7.34 6.97 0.61
C GLY A 138 8.31 5.81 0.84
N THR A 139 9.08 5.90 1.92
CA THR A 139 10.09 4.88 2.30
C THR A 139 9.49 3.47 2.41
N TYR A 140 8.29 3.34 2.97
CA TYR A 140 7.57 2.06 3.04
C TYR A 140 7.23 1.50 1.65
N THR A 141 6.57 2.29 0.78
CA THR A 141 6.19 1.84 -0.56
C THR A 141 7.42 1.49 -1.40
N ALA A 142 8.50 2.26 -1.29
CA ALA A 142 9.77 1.95 -1.92
C ALA A 142 10.34 0.61 -1.44
N ALA A 143 10.35 0.36 -0.13
CA ALA A 143 10.81 -0.90 0.46
C ALA A 143 9.92 -2.08 0.01
N ALA A 144 8.60 -1.90 -0.06
CA ALA A 144 7.66 -2.92 -0.53
C ALA A 144 7.92 -3.31 -1.99
N ILE A 145 8.11 -2.33 -2.89
CA ILE A 145 8.45 -2.60 -4.29
C ILE A 145 9.79 -3.32 -4.39
N ARG A 146 10.81 -2.87 -3.67
CA ARG A 146 12.15 -3.49 -3.67
C ARG A 146 12.11 -4.93 -3.17
N ASN A 147 11.38 -5.20 -2.09
CA ASN A 147 11.24 -6.55 -1.54
C ASN A 147 10.39 -7.43 -2.46
N PHE A 148 9.14 -7.03 -2.76
CA PHE A 148 8.18 -7.91 -3.41
C PHE A 148 8.42 -8.07 -4.92
N ALA A 149 8.84 -7.00 -5.62
CA ALA A 149 9.13 -7.07 -7.05
C ALA A 149 10.54 -7.56 -7.33
N ARG A 150 11.54 -7.04 -6.63
CA ARG A 150 12.95 -7.25 -6.95
C ARG A 150 13.61 -8.32 -6.10
N GLY A 151 12.94 -8.80 -5.02
CA GLY A 151 13.50 -9.77 -4.09
C GLY A 151 14.66 -9.23 -3.26
N GLU A 152 14.76 -7.90 -3.13
CA GLU A 152 15.82 -7.28 -2.33
C GLU A 152 15.60 -7.56 -0.83
N PRO A 153 16.67 -7.79 -0.06
CA PRO A 153 16.60 -8.18 1.34
C PRO A 153 16.29 -6.97 2.25
N ILE A 154 15.13 -6.33 2.01
CA ILE A 154 14.64 -5.17 2.76
C ILE A 154 13.28 -5.52 3.36
N LEU A 155 13.11 -5.40 4.69
CA LEU A 155 11.83 -5.58 5.34
C LEU A 155 10.97 -4.30 5.19
N PRO A 156 9.85 -4.33 4.47
CA PRO A 156 8.93 -3.20 4.41
C PRO A 156 8.16 -3.09 5.73
N ILE A 157 8.33 -1.98 6.44
CA ILE A 157 7.75 -1.75 7.77
C ILE A 157 6.57 -0.79 7.67
N ASP A 158 5.35 -1.34 7.63
CA ASP A 158 4.11 -0.58 7.78
C ASP A 158 3.70 -0.47 9.26
N VAL A 159 2.56 0.15 9.53
CA VAL A 159 2.02 0.27 10.90
C VAL A 159 1.69 -1.08 11.54
N ASN A 160 1.41 -2.11 10.76
CA ASN A 160 1.11 -3.45 11.25
C ASN A 160 2.40 -4.18 11.62
N VAL A 161 3.39 -4.14 10.73
CA VAL A 161 4.72 -4.73 10.96
C VAL A 161 5.39 -4.03 12.15
N SER A 162 5.44 -2.69 12.18
CA SER A 162 5.99 -1.93 13.32
C SER A 162 5.37 -2.35 14.65
N ARG A 163 4.06 -2.44 14.71
CA ARG A 163 3.33 -2.88 15.91
C ARG A 163 3.71 -4.30 16.34
N VAL A 164 3.86 -5.24 15.40
CA VAL A 164 4.27 -6.62 15.73
C VAL A 164 5.68 -6.63 16.29
N LEU A 165 6.62 -5.93 15.62
CA LEU A 165 8.01 -5.84 16.08
C LEU A 165 8.12 -5.22 17.48
N GLU A 166 7.44 -4.09 17.71
CA GLU A 166 7.43 -3.39 18.99
C GLU A 166 6.86 -4.25 20.12
N ARG A 167 5.73 -4.96 19.87
CA ARG A 167 5.07 -5.77 20.88
C ARG A 167 5.78 -7.07 21.21
N THR A 168 6.44 -7.66 20.22
CA THR A 168 7.16 -8.92 20.41
C THR A 168 8.57 -8.71 20.88
N GLY A 169 9.18 -7.54 20.63
CA GLY A 169 10.58 -7.27 20.87
C GLY A 169 11.51 -8.12 20.01
N ARG A 170 11.06 -8.64 18.87
CA ARG A 170 11.78 -9.59 18.02
C ARG A 170 12.15 -8.97 16.69
N GLN A 171 13.18 -9.54 16.07
CA GLN A 171 13.61 -9.22 14.71
C GLN A 171 13.21 -10.36 13.76
N PHE A 172 12.95 -10.03 12.50
CA PHE A 172 12.58 -10.98 11.45
C PHE A 172 13.32 -10.64 10.17
N THR A 173 13.53 -11.66 9.34
CA THR A 173 14.10 -11.45 8.01
C THR A 173 13.09 -10.83 7.06
N PRO A 174 13.54 -10.23 5.95
CA PRO A 174 12.65 -9.74 4.90
C PRO A 174 11.72 -10.78 4.29
N ALA A 175 12.05 -12.07 4.37
CA ALA A 175 11.21 -13.18 3.93
C ALA A 175 9.89 -13.27 4.72
N ALA A 176 9.88 -12.82 5.97
CA ALA A 176 8.70 -12.83 6.83
C ALA A 176 7.74 -11.63 6.58
N ALA A 177 8.03 -10.73 5.64
CA ALA A 177 7.30 -9.48 5.45
C ALA A 177 5.78 -9.68 5.30
N GLN A 178 5.34 -10.55 4.41
CA GLN A 178 3.91 -10.81 4.20
C GLN A 178 3.25 -11.47 5.41
N ALA A 179 3.96 -12.37 6.09
CA ALA A 179 3.47 -13.03 7.31
C ALA A 179 3.29 -12.02 8.47
N LEU A 180 4.23 -11.08 8.64
CA LEU A 180 4.14 -10.01 9.62
C LEU A 180 2.98 -9.05 9.33
N MET A 181 2.78 -8.69 8.06
CA MET A 181 1.65 -7.86 7.63
C MET A 181 0.32 -8.53 7.96
N ASP A 182 0.18 -9.83 7.67
CA ASP A 182 -1.02 -10.57 7.98
C ASP A 182 -1.24 -10.74 9.48
N LEU A 183 -0.18 -11.08 10.22
CA LEU A 183 -0.27 -11.18 11.67
C LEU A 183 -0.74 -9.86 12.29
N GLY A 184 -0.20 -8.74 11.84
CA GLY A 184 -0.60 -7.42 12.31
C GLY A 184 -2.03 -7.03 11.91
N ALA A 185 -2.47 -7.43 10.72
CA ALA A 185 -3.80 -7.10 10.21
C ALA A 185 -4.92 -7.97 10.78
N THR A 186 -4.65 -9.24 11.13
CA THR A 186 -5.69 -10.21 11.50
C THR A 186 -5.64 -10.66 12.95
N THR A 187 -4.46 -10.67 13.56
CA THR A 187 -4.22 -11.27 14.88
C THR A 187 -3.68 -10.25 15.89
N CYS A 188 -2.55 -9.61 15.62
CA CYS A 188 -1.97 -8.59 16.49
C CYS A 188 -2.64 -7.22 16.28
N LEU A 189 -3.95 -7.16 16.52
CA LEU A 189 -4.78 -5.99 16.25
C LEU A 189 -4.39 -4.78 17.12
N ALA A 190 -4.72 -3.57 16.64
CA ALA A 190 -4.27 -2.33 17.29
C ALA A 190 -4.74 -2.18 18.74
N ARG A 191 -6.01 -2.46 19.04
CA ARG A 191 -6.58 -2.26 20.38
C ARG A 191 -6.60 -3.53 21.23
N VAL A 192 -7.17 -4.61 20.70
CA VAL A 192 -7.35 -5.88 21.41
C VAL A 192 -6.77 -6.97 20.52
N PRO A 193 -5.50 -7.37 20.73
CA PRO A 193 -4.88 -8.44 19.97
C PRO A 193 -5.49 -9.79 20.33
N ARG A 194 -5.54 -10.69 19.35
CA ARG A 194 -6.03 -12.07 19.50
C ARG A 194 -4.88 -12.99 19.91
N CYS A 195 -4.35 -12.79 21.12
CA CYS A 195 -3.15 -13.48 21.59
C CYS A 195 -3.32 -15.01 21.71
N GLU A 196 -4.55 -15.49 21.88
CA GLU A 196 -4.85 -16.92 22.03
C GLU A 196 -4.57 -17.72 20.74
N THR A 197 -4.76 -17.07 19.57
CA THR A 197 -4.51 -17.66 18.24
C THR A 197 -3.20 -17.21 17.61
N CYS A 198 -2.39 -16.41 18.35
CA CYS A 198 -1.17 -15.83 17.82
C CYS A 198 -0.02 -16.85 17.84
N PRO A 199 0.65 -17.11 16.71
CA PRO A 199 1.79 -18.04 16.65
C PRO A 199 2.98 -17.55 17.50
N LEU A 200 3.05 -16.23 17.77
CA LEU A 200 4.13 -15.61 18.53
C LEU A 200 3.76 -15.37 20.01
N ALA A 201 2.64 -15.93 20.49
CA ALA A 201 2.18 -15.69 21.87
C ALA A 201 3.13 -16.20 22.94
N ALA A 202 3.85 -17.30 22.66
CA ALA A 202 4.87 -17.82 23.57
C ALA A 202 6.03 -16.83 23.65
N GLY A 203 6.32 -16.36 24.87
CA GLY A 203 7.39 -15.39 25.12
C GLY A 203 7.14 -13.97 24.58
N CYS A 204 5.91 -13.63 24.17
CA CYS A 204 5.57 -12.27 23.80
C CYS A 204 5.34 -11.40 25.06
N PRO A 205 6.13 -10.35 25.30
CA PRO A 205 6.01 -9.52 26.50
C PRO A 205 4.70 -8.74 26.56
N SER A 206 4.05 -8.49 25.42
CA SER A 206 2.77 -7.79 25.33
C SER A 206 1.54 -8.72 25.29
N ARG A 207 1.71 -10.02 25.58
CA ARG A 207 0.60 -10.98 25.57
C ARG A 207 -0.51 -10.56 26.53
N GLY A 208 -1.76 -10.54 26.03
CA GLY A 208 -2.94 -10.20 26.83
C GLY A 208 -3.14 -8.70 27.10
N SER A 209 -2.19 -7.85 26.68
CA SER A 209 -2.28 -6.41 26.84
C SER A 209 -3.38 -5.80 25.96
N ARG A 210 -4.01 -4.74 26.44
CA ARG A 210 -4.94 -3.88 25.68
C ARG A 210 -4.28 -2.53 25.42
N PHE A 211 -4.58 -1.92 24.29
CA PHE A 211 -3.95 -0.70 23.86
C PHE A 211 -4.98 0.35 23.46
N GLU A 212 -4.71 1.59 23.80
CA GLU A 212 -5.51 2.70 23.29
C GLU A 212 -5.04 3.12 21.90
N PRO A 213 -5.97 3.48 20.98
CA PRO A 213 -5.59 3.93 19.65
C PRO A 213 -4.87 5.27 19.73
N ALA A 214 -3.73 5.37 19.05
CA ALA A 214 -2.91 6.59 19.02
C ALA A 214 -3.66 7.81 18.44
N ARG A 215 -4.68 7.60 17.62
CA ARG A 215 -5.47 8.68 17.01
C ARG A 215 -6.87 8.20 16.62
N LYS A 216 -7.89 8.99 16.96
CA LYS A 216 -9.26 8.83 16.45
C LYS A 216 -9.46 9.79 15.26
N GLN A 217 -9.80 9.25 14.10
CA GLN A 217 -10.24 10.08 12.99
C GLN A 217 -11.65 10.60 13.28
N GLY A 218 -11.88 11.89 13.09
CA GLY A 218 -13.23 12.48 13.24
C GLY A 218 -14.24 11.87 12.25
N ALA A 219 -15.53 12.04 12.52
CA ALA A 219 -16.61 11.57 11.67
C ALA A 219 -16.43 12.06 10.22
N PHE A 220 -16.85 11.23 9.27
CA PHE A 220 -16.83 11.60 7.86
C PHE A 220 -18.00 12.53 7.51
N GLU A 221 -19.15 12.25 8.08
CA GLU A 221 -20.38 13.00 7.87
C GLU A 221 -20.25 14.45 8.40
N GLY A 222 -20.65 15.42 7.60
CA GLY A 222 -20.48 16.84 7.88
C GLY A 222 -19.04 17.37 7.75
N SER A 223 -18.05 16.51 7.47
CA SER A 223 -16.66 16.92 7.39
C SER A 223 -16.28 17.56 6.05
N PHE A 224 -15.23 18.39 6.07
CA PHE A 224 -14.65 18.93 4.84
C PHE A 224 -14.19 17.83 3.85
N ARG A 225 -13.84 16.64 4.34
CA ARG A 225 -13.52 15.47 3.51
C ARG A 225 -14.75 14.98 2.73
N GLN A 226 -15.92 15.01 3.33
CA GLN A 226 -17.18 14.67 2.65
C GLN A 226 -17.47 15.69 1.56
N GLN A 227 -17.43 16.99 1.87
CA GLN A 227 -17.66 18.06 0.90
C GLN A 227 -16.73 17.94 -0.31
N ARG A 228 -15.43 17.68 -0.09
CA ARG A 228 -14.46 17.42 -1.17
C ARG A 228 -14.84 16.21 -2.03
N SER A 229 -15.28 15.12 -1.39
CA SER A 229 -15.67 13.91 -2.10
C SER A 229 -16.90 14.10 -2.96
N GLU A 230 -17.89 14.82 -2.46
CA GLU A 230 -19.13 15.13 -3.16
C GLU A 230 -18.90 16.09 -4.33
N THR A 231 -18.15 17.17 -4.10
CA THR A 231 -17.79 18.12 -5.18
C THR A 231 -17.01 17.42 -6.28
N LEU A 232 -16.00 16.60 -5.94
CA LEU A 232 -15.26 15.86 -6.95
C LEU A 232 -16.15 14.89 -7.74
N ARG A 233 -17.12 14.23 -7.10
CA ARG A 233 -18.09 13.36 -7.76
C ARG A 233 -18.99 14.14 -8.73
N LEU A 234 -19.46 15.33 -8.33
CA LEU A 234 -20.25 16.20 -9.21
C LEU A 234 -19.45 16.62 -10.44
N VAL A 235 -18.21 17.08 -10.25
CA VAL A 235 -17.33 17.50 -11.35
C VAL A 235 -16.93 16.32 -12.24
N ALA A 236 -16.78 15.12 -11.68
CA ALA A 236 -16.45 13.91 -12.45
C ALA A 236 -17.59 13.48 -13.38
N THR A 237 -18.84 13.82 -13.03
CA THR A 237 -20.03 13.52 -13.84
C THR A 237 -20.22 14.55 -14.94
N LYS A 238 -20.03 15.84 -14.64
CA LYS A 238 -20.28 16.96 -15.58
C LYS A 238 -19.45 18.18 -15.17
N ILE A 239 -18.97 18.94 -16.15
CA ILE A 239 -18.37 20.26 -15.94
C ILE A 239 -19.35 21.15 -15.18
N ARG A 240 -18.87 21.91 -14.20
CA ARG A 240 -19.66 22.78 -13.31
C ARG A 240 -19.21 24.22 -13.40
N SER A 241 -20.14 25.16 -13.21
CA SER A 241 -19.78 26.55 -12.95
C SER A 241 -19.10 26.66 -11.59
N SER A 242 -18.09 27.52 -11.47
CA SER A 242 -17.44 27.83 -10.19
C SER A 242 -18.42 28.37 -9.16
N ASP A 243 -19.46 29.10 -9.60
CA ASP A 243 -20.44 29.74 -8.73
C ASP A 243 -21.41 28.73 -8.09
N GLU A 244 -21.51 27.51 -8.65
CA GLU A 244 -22.31 26.42 -8.11
C GLU A 244 -21.60 25.65 -6.97
N LEU A 245 -20.31 25.92 -6.71
CA LEU A 245 -19.46 25.13 -5.85
C LEU A 245 -18.86 25.97 -4.71
N ASP A 246 -18.62 25.35 -3.55
CA ASP A 246 -17.89 26.01 -2.45
C ASP A 246 -16.45 26.33 -2.90
N PRO A 247 -16.06 27.64 -2.93
CA PRO A 247 -14.73 28.04 -3.40
C PRO A 247 -13.58 27.40 -2.64
N ARG A 248 -13.74 27.21 -1.32
CA ARG A 248 -12.70 26.59 -0.47
C ARG A 248 -12.47 25.13 -0.84
N VAL A 249 -13.55 24.42 -1.21
CA VAL A 249 -13.48 23.03 -1.66
C VAL A 249 -12.80 22.96 -3.01
N VAL A 250 -13.22 23.82 -3.96
CA VAL A 250 -12.62 23.90 -5.30
C VAL A 250 -11.11 24.21 -5.20
N ASP A 251 -10.72 25.21 -4.43
CA ASP A 251 -9.30 25.56 -4.25
C ASP A 251 -8.49 24.42 -3.64
N SER A 252 -9.10 23.64 -2.74
CA SER A 252 -8.47 22.47 -2.18
C SER A 252 -8.31 21.33 -3.21
N LEU A 253 -9.27 21.14 -4.11
CA LEU A 253 -9.19 20.17 -5.19
C LEU A 253 -8.19 20.58 -6.28
N LEU A 254 -8.12 21.89 -6.60
CA LEU A 254 -7.12 22.47 -7.52
C LEU A 254 -5.69 22.23 -7.01
N ARG A 255 -5.42 22.53 -5.73
CA ARG A 255 -4.10 22.28 -5.11
C ARG A 255 -3.67 20.82 -5.18
N ASP A 256 -4.62 19.92 -5.11
CA ASP A 256 -4.35 18.47 -5.20
C ASP A 256 -4.28 17.97 -6.66
N GLY A 257 -4.53 18.82 -7.65
CA GLY A 257 -4.54 18.47 -9.08
C GLY A 257 -5.72 17.55 -9.46
N LEU A 258 -6.80 17.59 -8.69
CA LEU A 258 -8.00 16.77 -8.91
C LEU A 258 -9.00 17.41 -9.85
N VAL A 259 -8.93 18.71 -10.00
CA VAL A 259 -9.73 19.50 -10.95
C VAL A 259 -8.85 20.60 -11.55
N GLU A 260 -9.29 21.15 -12.66
CA GLU A 260 -8.76 22.36 -13.26
C GLU A 260 -9.87 23.39 -13.44
N ARG A 261 -9.50 24.69 -13.51
CA ARG A 261 -10.42 25.80 -13.74
C ARG A 261 -10.12 26.43 -15.09
N ASP A 262 -11.15 26.66 -15.87
CA ASP A 262 -11.07 27.26 -17.19
C ASP A 262 -12.28 28.19 -17.41
N GLY A 263 -12.05 29.51 -17.54
CA GLY A 263 -13.10 30.49 -17.82
C GLY A 263 -14.29 30.46 -16.87
N GLY A 264 -14.08 30.24 -15.57
CA GLY A 264 -15.18 30.13 -14.59
C GLY A 264 -15.84 28.74 -14.51
N LEU A 265 -15.35 27.78 -15.30
CA LEU A 265 -15.77 26.39 -15.24
C LEU A 265 -14.76 25.53 -14.46
N VAL A 266 -15.27 24.52 -13.75
CA VAL A 266 -14.48 23.52 -13.03
C VAL A 266 -14.70 22.16 -13.67
N ARG A 267 -13.62 21.50 -14.06
CA ARG A 267 -13.63 20.18 -14.72
C ARG A 267 -12.52 19.27 -14.20
N LEU A 268 -12.58 17.99 -14.53
CA LEU A 268 -11.44 17.09 -14.30
C LEU A 268 -10.27 17.46 -15.22
N PRO A 269 -9.01 17.16 -14.83
CA PRO A 269 -7.83 17.45 -15.65
C PRO A 269 -7.90 16.78 -17.02
N SER A 270 -7.50 17.51 -18.04
CA SER A 270 -7.49 17.01 -19.43
C SER A 270 -6.29 16.11 -19.72
N SER A 271 -5.17 16.28 -19.00
CA SER A 271 -3.90 15.56 -19.18
C SER A 271 -3.46 14.88 -17.89
#